data_219d2a77e8c526afb3c3e38c7a6b9c19
#
_entry.id   219d2a77e8c526afb3c3e38c7a6b9c19
#
_cell.length_a   1.000
_cell.length_b   1.000
_cell.length_c   1.000
_cell.angle_alpha   90.00
_cell.angle_beta   90.00
_cell.angle_gamma   90.00
#
_symmetry.space_group_name_H-M   'P 1'
#
loop_
_entity.id
_entity.type
_entity.pdbx_description
1 polymer ?
#
loop_
_entity_poly.entity_id
_entity_poly.type
_entity_poly.pdbx_seq_one_letter_code
_entity_poly.pdbx_strand_id
1 'polypeptide(L)'
;MANRSTLPVLPSAPVDLVAVAVGGCQVILAWTECGAGGLGFRIERATCNSPCTSFAEIGKVGPHVAAFRDGSVDPRTTYSYRVHAWNAFGDSSPSNVVEVTTPEAGTEPPADKE
;
A
#
# COMPACT_ATOMS: atom_id res chain seq x y z
N MET A 1 11.18 37.18 -1.44
CA MET A 1 10.88 36.74 -1.49
C MET A 1 10.22 36.01 -1.66
N ALA A 2 9.90 35.93 -1.98
CA ALA A 2 9.05 35.31 -2.12
C ALA A 2 8.82 34.25 -1.68
N ASN A 3 8.11 33.81 -1.65
CA ASN A 3 7.94 32.80 -1.06
C ASN A 3 7.19 31.89 -1.68
N ARG A 4 7.64 31.20 -2.56
CA ARG A 4 7.05 30.20 -3.18
C ARG A 4 6.64 29.14 -2.32
N SER A 5 7.19 29.03 -1.19
CA SER A 5 6.83 27.98 -0.26
C SER A 5 5.41 28.12 0.24
N THR A 6 4.75 29.19 -0.08
CA THR A 6 3.38 29.33 0.34
C THR A 6 2.40 28.66 -0.60
N LEU A 7 2.85 28.17 -1.71
CA LEU A 7 1.94 27.49 -2.65
C LEU A 7 1.63 26.09 -2.15
N PRO A 8 0.36 25.66 -2.20
CA PRO A 8 0.04 24.30 -1.83
C PRO A 8 0.71 23.32 -2.78
N VAL A 9 1.34 22.34 -2.23
CA VAL A 9 2.03 21.33 -3.00
C VAL A 9 1.67 19.98 -2.44
N LEU A 10 1.15 19.11 -3.27
CA LEU A 10 0.88 17.74 -2.86
C LEU A 10 2.18 16.98 -2.76
N PRO A 11 2.23 15.94 -1.93
CA PRO A 11 3.45 15.16 -1.85
C PRO A 11 3.68 14.34 -3.10
N SER A 12 4.87 13.81 -3.25
CA SER A 12 5.19 12.95 -4.38
C SER A 12 4.62 11.56 -4.15
N ALA A 13 4.19 10.92 -5.21
CA ALA A 13 3.65 9.57 -5.13
C ALA A 13 4.75 8.61 -4.72
N PRO A 14 4.44 7.63 -3.86
CA PRO A 14 5.40 6.55 -3.59
C PRO A 14 5.62 5.72 -4.84
N VAL A 15 6.73 5.01 -4.89
CA VAL A 15 7.07 4.18 -6.04
C VAL A 15 7.47 2.80 -5.58
N ASP A 16 7.56 1.89 -6.53
CA ASP A 16 8.06 0.53 -6.30
C ASP A 16 7.32 -0.20 -5.21
N LEU A 17 6.01 -0.06 -5.19
CA LEU A 17 5.19 -0.84 -4.26
C LEU A 17 5.27 -2.30 -4.65
N VAL A 18 5.51 -3.15 -3.65
CA VAL A 18 5.48 -4.60 -3.81
C VAL A 18 4.59 -5.18 -2.72
N ALA A 19 4.05 -6.35 -2.99
CA ALA A 19 3.17 -7.04 -2.05
C ALA A 19 3.53 -8.51 -2.05
N VAL A 20 3.60 -9.10 -0.85
CA VAL A 20 3.91 -10.52 -0.70
C VAL A 20 2.89 -11.12 0.25
N ALA A 21 2.24 -12.19 -0.17
CA ALA A 21 1.33 -12.93 0.70
C ALA A 21 2.17 -13.83 1.61
N VAL A 22 1.84 -13.79 2.89
CA VAL A 22 2.52 -14.59 3.90
C VAL A 22 1.46 -15.48 4.52
N GLY A 23 1.36 -16.71 4.04
CA GLY A 23 0.26 -17.58 4.42
C GLY A 23 -1.06 -17.06 3.87
N GLY A 24 -2.14 -17.59 4.31
CA GLY A 24 -3.46 -17.24 3.78
C GLY A 24 -4.11 -16.06 4.47
N CYS A 25 -3.45 -15.44 5.44
CA CYS A 25 -4.07 -14.43 6.28
C CYS A 25 -3.35 -13.10 6.32
N GLN A 26 -2.23 -12.96 5.62
CA GLN A 26 -1.46 -11.72 5.68
C GLN A 26 -0.86 -11.37 4.35
N VAL A 27 -0.79 -10.07 4.09
CA VAL A 27 -0.03 -9.54 2.96
C VAL A 27 0.87 -8.45 3.50
N ILE A 28 2.14 -8.50 3.13
CA ILE A 28 3.12 -7.51 3.53
C ILE A 28 3.37 -6.60 2.34
N LEU A 29 3.26 -5.31 2.56
CA LEU A 29 3.50 -4.30 1.54
C LEU A 29 4.75 -3.53 1.88
N ALA A 30 5.48 -3.12 0.86
CA ALA A 30 6.62 -2.23 1.02
C ALA A 30 6.70 -1.33 -0.21
N TRP A 31 7.18 -0.11 -0.01
CA TRP A 31 7.27 0.85 -1.08
C TRP A 31 8.46 1.76 -0.82
N THR A 32 8.74 2.63 -1.79
CA THR A 32 9.81 3.59 -1.66
C THR A 32 9.21 4.99 -1.61
N GLU A 33 9.60 5.73 -0.60
CA GLU A 33 9.18 7.11 -0.44
C GLU A 33 9.95 7.97 -1.43
N CYS A 34 9.25 8.88 -2.11
CA CYS A 34 9.84 9.76 -3.08
C CYS A 34 9.65 11.19 -2.64
N GLY A 35 10.73 11.90 -2.49
CA GLY A 35 10.62 13.32 -2.17
C GLY A 35 10.29 13.55 -0.72
N ALA A 36 9.96 14.79 -0.42
CA ALA A 36 9.72 15.23 0.94
C ALA A 36 8.33 15.83 1.04
N GLY A 37 7.93 16.20 2.23
CA GLY A 37 6.70 16.94 2.42
C GLY A 37 5.49 16.12 2.77
N GLY A 38 5.61 14.82 2.83
CA GLY A 38 4.50 13.99 3.23
C GLY A 38 4.36 13.90 4.73
N LEU A 39 3.14 13.79 5.21
CA LEU A 39 2.85 13.55 6.62
C LEU A 39 2.61 12.08 6.88
N GLY A 40 2.52 11.28 5.85
CA GLY A 40 2.31 9.85 5.99
C GLY A 40 1.84 9.26 4.70
N PHE A 41 1.39 8.01 4.79
CA PHE A 41 0.92 7.27 3.62
C PHE A 41 -0.43 6.65 3.92
N ARG A 42 -1.25 6.55 2.89
CA ARG A 42 -2.56 5.90 2.97
C ARG A 42 -2.51 4.67 2.11
N ILE A 43 -2.93 3.56 2.65
CA ILE A 43 -2.91 2.28 1.96
C ILE A 43 -4.33 1.95 1.54
N GLU A 44 -4.51 1.63 0.27
CA GLU A 44 -5.80 1.27 -0.28
C GLU A 44 -5.76 -0.12 -0.86
N ARG A 45 -6.87 -0.81 -0.75
CA ARG A 45 -7.01 -2.18 -1.22
C ARG A 45 -8.31 -2.34 -1.98
N ALA A 46 -8.28 -3.14 -3.04
CA ALA A 46 -9.48 -3.59 -3.74
C ALA A 46 -9.48 -5.09 -3.76
N THR A 47 -10.64 -5.69 -3.56
CA THR A 47 -10.79 -7.12 -3.74
C THR A 47 -11.11 -7.33 -5.21
N CYS A 48 -10.32 -8.15 -5.85
CA CYS A 48 -10.41 -8.23 -7.30
C CYS A 48 -11.42 -9.24 -7.75
N ASN A 49 -12.48 -8.71 -8.32
CA ASN A 49 -13.44 -9.52 -9.02
C ASN A 49 -13.55 -8.97 -10.42
N SER A 50 -12.48 -8.67 -11.00
CA SER A 50 -12.34 -8.23 -12.37
C SER A 50 -13.50 -7.34 -12.85
N PRO A 51 -13.31 -6.04 -12.93
CA PRO A 51 -12.04 -5.36 -12.74
C PRO A 51 -11.84 -4.95 -11.28
N CYS A 52 -10.60 -4.69 -10.93
CA CYS A 52 -10.24 -4.23 -9.60
C CYS A 52 -10.28 -2.73 -9.58
N THR A 53 -11.44 -2.18 -9.37
CA THR A 53 -11.58 -0.73 -9.48
C THR A 53 -12.06 -0.03 -8.22
N SER A 54 -12.46 -0.79 -7.22
CA SER A 54 -13.02 -0.19 -6.01
C SER A 54 -12.02 -0.24 -4.88
N PHE A 55 -11.14 0.72 -4.85
CA PHE A 55 -10.15 0.80 -3.77
C PHE A 55 -10.74 1.49 -2.56
N ALA A 56 -10.45 0.97 -1.40
CA ALA A 56 -10.86 1.57 -0.14
C ALA A 56 -9.66 1.62 0.78
N GLU A 57 -9.60 2.65 1.59
CA GLU A 57 -8.51 2.81 2.54
C GLU A 57 -8.59 1.73 3.60
N ILE A 58 -7.47 1.04 3.84
CA ILE A 58 -7.41 0.04 4.89
C ILE A 58 -6.47 0.45 6.01
N GLY A 59 -5.68 1.49 5.83
CA GLY A 59 -4.81 1.95 6.90
C GLY A 59 -4.02 3.16 6.51
N LYS A 60 -3.37 3.73 7.51
CA LYS A 60 -2.46 4.86 7.36
C LYS A 60 -1.24 4.60 8.19
N VAL A 61 -0.12 5.11 7.72
CA VAL A 61 1.12 5.07 8.48
C VAL A 61 1.73 6.45 8.49
N GLY A 62 2.66 6.68 9.40
CA GLY A 62 3.28 7.99 9.57
C GLY A 62 4.32 8.28 8.52
N PRO A 63 4.97 9.45 8.64
CA PRO A 63 6.00 9.81 7.68
C PRO A 63 7.19 8.87 7.78
N HIS A 64 7.81 8.62 6.64
CA HIS A 64 8.99 7.77 6.53
C HIS A 64 8.75 6.29 6.84
N VAL A 65 7.50 5.89 7.09
CA VAL A 65 7.17 4.49 7.23
C VAL A 65 6.87 3.97 5.83
N ALA A 66 7.57 2.93 5.41
CA ALA A 66 7.48 2.46 4.03
C ALA A 66 7.04 1.00 3.95
N ALA A 67 6.25 0.56 4.90
CA ALA A 67 5.77 -0.81 4.93
C ALA A 67 4.45 -0.87 5.69
N PHE A 68 3.66 -1.89 5.37
CA PHE A 68 2.37 -2.08 6.02
C PHE A 68 2.02 -3.55 5.96
N ARG A 69 1.43 -4.06 7.04
CA ARG A 69 0.97 -5.43 7.08
C ARG A 69 -0.56 -5.45 7.07
N ASP A 70 -1.12 -6.10 6.08
CA ASP A 70 -2.56 -6.27 5.98
C ASP A 70 -2.93 -7.64 6.51
N GLY A 71 -3.46 -7.69 7.72
CA GLY A 71 -3.87 -8.94 8.35
C GLY A 71 -5.35 -9.24 8.21
N SER A 72 -6.03 -8.49 7.35
CA SER A 72 -7.47 -8.66 7.21
C SER A 72 -7.87 -9.32 5.89
N VAL A 73 -6.94 -10.02 5.25
CA VAL A 73 -7.20 -10.68 3.99
C VAL A 73 -7.75 -12.08 4.22
N ASP A 74 -8.50 -12.56 3.25
CA ASP A 74 -9.02 -13.92 3.24
C ASP A 74 -8.12 -14.80 2.40
N PRO A 75 -8.12 -16.13 2.64
CA PRO A 75 -7.32 -17.03 1.81
C PRO A 75 -7.92 -17.17 0.41
N ARG A 76 -7.09 -17.54 -0.52
CA ARG A 76 -7.47 -17.82 -1.91
C ARG A 76 -8.24 -16.65 -2.54
N THR A 77 -7.79 -15.45 -2.23
CA THR A 77 -8.45 -14.25 -2.71
C THR A 77 -7.42 -13.34 -3.34
N THR A 78 -7.78 -12.69 -4.42
CA THR A 78 -6.90 -11.77 -5.11
C THR A 78 -7.22 -10.34 -4.69
N TYR A 79 -6.19 -9.63 -4.30
CA TYR A 79 -6.31 -8.24 -3.86
C TYR A 79 -5.39 -7.37 -4.70
N SER A 80 -5.80 -6.13 -4.89
CA SER A 80 -4.92 -5.12 -5.47
C SER A 80 -4.67 -4.06 -4.42
N TYR A 81 -3.46 -3.51 -4.42
CA TYR A 81 -3.05 -2.49 -3.45
C TYR A 81 -2.43 -1.32 -4.16
N ARG A 82 -2.60 -0.16 -3.58
CA ARG A 82 -1.87 1.04 -3.98
C ARG A 82 -1.70 1.92 -2.76
N VAL A 83 -0.74 2.82 -2.81
CA VAL A 83 -0.40 3.67 -1.68
C VAL A 83 -0.32 5.11 -2.16
N HIS A 84 -0.88 6.02 -1.38
CA HIS A 84 -0.75 7.45 -1.62
C HIS A 84 0.07 8.06 -0.49
N ALA A 85 0.88 9.06 -0.79
CA ALA A 85 1.39 9.93 0.24
C ALA A 85 0.36 11.02 0.49
N TRP A 86 0.36 11.61 1.67
CA TRP A 86 -0.60 12.68 1.95
C TRP A 86 0.07 13.77 2.78
N ASN A 87 -0.49 14.97 2.70
CA ASN A 87 -0.10 16.07 3.56
C ASN A 87 -1.33 16.95 3.78
N ALA A 88 -1.12 18.13 4.34
CA ALA A 88 -2.25 19.00 4.70
C ALA A 88 -3.03 19.47 3.49
N PHE A 89 -2.47 19.36 2.29
CA PHE A 89 -3.15 19.83 1.08
C PHE A 89 -3.85 18.71 0.34
N GLY A 90 -3.57 17.48 0.66
CA GLY A 90 -4.26 16.37 0.02
C GLY A 90 -3.35 15.18 -0.23
N ASP A 91 -3.83 14.27 -1.07
CA ASP A 91 -3.13 13.04 -1.39
C ASP A 91 -2.33 13.19 -2.67
N SER A 92 -1.23 12.48 -2.74
CA SER A 92 -0.48 12.35 -3.99
C SER A 92 -1.26 11.48 -4.97
N SER A 93 -0.79 11.41 -6.19
CA SER A 93 -1.20 10.35 -7.11
C SER A 93 -0.82 9.01 -6.47
N PRO A 94 -1.50 7.93 -6.84
CA PRO A 94 -1.17 6.65 -6.23
C PRO A 94 0.15 6.09 -6.75
N SER A 95 0.71 5.18 -5.97
CA SER A 95 1.83 4.38 -6.42
C SER A 95 1.38 3.47 -7.56
N ASN A 96 2.30 2.67 -8.06
CA ASN A 96 1.92 1.58 -8.95
C ASN A 96 0.94 0.65 -8.21
N VAL A 97 0.07 0.01 -8.95
CA VAL A 97 -0.87 -0.95 -8.39
C VAL A 97 -0.22 -2.31 -8.46
N VAL A 98 -0.30 -3.07 -7.35
CA VAL A 98 0.18 -4.44 -7.33
C VAL A 98 -0.98 -5.36 -7.02
N GLU A 99 -0.90 -6.57 -7.57
CA GLU A 99 -1.92 -7.57 -7.37
C GLU A 99 -1.28 -8.77 -6.72
N VAL A 100 -1.95 -9.35 -5.73
CA VAL A 100 -1.44 -10.52 -5.03
C VAL A 100 -2.60 -11.43 -4.71
N THR A 101 -2.37 -12.74 -4.82
CA THR A 101 -3.37 -13.74 -4.48
C THR A 101 -2.88 -14.49 -3.26
N THR A 102 -3.72 -14.54 -2.23
CA THR A 102 -3.36 -15.25 -1.01
C THR A 102 -3.49 -16.75 -1.24
N PRO A 103 -2.65 -17.55 -0.59
CA PRO A 103 -2.78 -19.00 -0.67
C PRO A 103 -3.93 -19.50 0.20
N GLU A 104 -4.12 -20.79 0.20
CA GLU A 104 -5.14 -21.40 1.05
C GLU A 104 -4.83 -21.16 2.51
N ALA A 105 -5.91 -21.10 3.30
CA ALA A 105 -5.76 -21.00 4.73
C ALA A 105 -5.00 -22.21 5.24
N GLY A 106 -4.11 -21.99 6.19
CA GLY A 106 -3.34 -23.06 6.77
C GLY A 106 -2.13 -23.46 5.97
N THR A 107 -1.91 -22.84 4.81
CA THR A 107 -0.73 -23.13 4.02
C THR A 107 0.46 -22.41 4.62
N GLU A 108 1.49 -23.18 4.93
CA GLU A 108 2.66 -22.62 5.55
C GLU A 108 3.80 -22.62 4.56
N PRO A 109 4.75 -21.69 4.72
CA PRO A 109 5.92 -21.78 3.89
C PRO A 109 6.60 -23.11 4.08
N PRO A 110 7.06 -23.73 3.01
CA PRO A 110 7.61 -25.06 3.11
C PRO A 110 8.93 -25.15 3.85
N ALA A 111 9.47 -24.07 4.23
CA ALA A 111 10.76 -24.12 4.89
C ALA A 111 10.74 -24.92 6.15
N ASP A 112 9.60 -25.14 6.70
CA ASP A 112 9.56 -25.87 7.90
C ASP A 112 9.42 -27.30 7.69
N LYS A 113 9.50 -27.75 6.64
CA LYS A 113 9.33 -29.02 6.51
C LYS A 113 10.31 -29.75 6.53
N GLU A 114 10.56 -29.97 6.81
CA GLU A 114 11.44 -30.60 6.82
C GLU A 114 11.58 -31.30 6.92
#